data_cf755555202c98d30b0bde899c6fda35
#
_entry.id   cf755555202c98d30b0bde899c6fda35
#
_cell.length_a   1.000
_cell.length_b   1.000
_cell.length_c   1.000
_cell.angle_alpha   90.00
_cell.angle_beta   90.00
_cell.angle_gamma   90.00
#
_symmetry.space_group_name_H-M   'P 1'
#
loop_
_entity.id
_entity.type
_entity.pdbx_description
1 polymer ?
#
loop_
_entity_poly.entity_id
_entity_poly.type
_entity_poly.pdbx_seq_one_letter_code
_entity_poly.pdbx_strand_id
1 'polypeptide(L)'
;MTSETPAQIHHTVMRSQASEVVERGRPGPAGLPPPLVLPSYGGACLDSLAPSLLAPPDQRADWLPAALRAAEQVVLLVLDGLGWLQLQERAHLTPTIAGLEGRPISSVAPTTTATALTSLALGMAPAAHGIVGYKFVVSGPSGREVLNVLRWTTRSGDARQFLAPRSVQPFPAFEGVAVPVVTRADFFNSGFTQAHQQGVREAPWHVPSSIPALVRRLLLEGEPLIYAYYEGVDRVAHATGLGQLYDAELGFVDWLVGETLSSMPAGAVLAVVADHGQVDVGPRAALLAPEVAAESELVSGEARFRWLHGRAGRVEALVDLARARYGGEAWVATREEIVDTGVLGGVPGPEALGRLGDVALIPLGMNGYIDPTDSGDAKLVCRHGGLSPEEVLVPLLVAGAV
;
A
#
# COMPACT_ATOMS: atom_id res chain seq x y z
N MET A 1 -0.86 38.86 -11.23
CA MET A 1 -1.48 37.63 -11.77
C MET A 1 -0.36 36.83 -12.35
N THR A 2 0.15 35.86 -11.60
CA THR A 2 1.18 34.92 -12.06
C THR A 2 0.47 33.85 -12.92
N SER A 3 0.77 33.83 -14.21
CA SER A 3 0.26 32.79 -15.12
C SER A 3 0.83 31.45 -14.72
N GLU A 4 -0.03 30.51 -14.36
CA GLU A 4 0.37 29.11 -14.14
C GLU A 4 0.99 28.54 -15.42
N THR A 5 2.05 27.79 -15.26
CA THR A 5 2.69 27.10 -16.40
C THR A 5 1.83 25.94 -16.89
N PRO A 6 1.96 25.50 -18.16
CA PRO A 6 1.22 24.35 -18.69
C PRO A 6 1.34 23.09 -17.82
N ALA A 7 2.50 22.88 -17.19
CA ALA A 7 2.72 21.77 -16.26
C ALA A 7 1.92 21.93 -14.96
N GLN A 8 1.78 23.14 -14.43
CA GLN A 8 0.97 23.43 -13.23
C GLN A 8 -0.53 23.28 -13.51
N ILE A 9 -0.98 23.72 -14.69
CA ILE A 9 -2.38 23.53 -15.14
C ILE A 9 -2.68 22.04 -15.32
N HIS A 10 -1.78 21.28 -15.93
CA HIS A 10 -1.92 19.84 -16.10
C HIS A 10 -1.98 19.11 -14.74
N HIS A 11 -1.10 19.47 -13.81
CA HIS A 11 -1.08 18.91 -12.45
C HIS A 11 -2.39 19.24 -11.69
N THR A 12 -2.92 20.45 -11.83
CA THR A 12 -4.19 20.88 -11.20
C THR A 12 -5.38 20.13 -11.79
N VAL A 13 -5.43 19.94 -13.12
CA VAL A 13 -6.48 19.19 -13.82
C VAL A 13 -6.44 17.70 -13.44
N MET A 14 -5.25 17.10 -13.34
CA MET A 14 -5.06 15.70 -12.95
C MET A 14 -5.44 15.45 -11.49
N ARG A 15 -5.11 16.38 -10.58
CA ARG A 15 -5.59 16.33 -9.18
C ARG A 15 -7.10 16.45 -9.09
N SER A 16 -7.73 17.28 -9.91
CA SER A 16 -9.19 17.42 -9.98
C SER A 16 -9.86 16.14 -10.48
N GLN A 17 -9.32 15.49 -11.51
CA GLN A 17 -9.85 14.22 -12.03
C GLN A 17 -9.63 13.06 -11.04
N ALA A 18 -8.49 13.03 -10.35
CA ALA A 18 -8.21 12.06 -9.30
C ALA A 18 -9.18 12.23 -8.11
N SER A 19 -9.45 13.48 -7.70
CA SER A 19 -10.44 13.80 -6.67
C SER A 19 -11.85 13.38 -7.08
N GLU A 20 -12.26 13.59 -8.35
CA GLU A 20 -13.58 13.15 -8.83
C GLU A 20 -13.77 11.64 -8.79
N VAL A 21 -12.72 10.85 -8.99
CA VAL A 21 -12.78 9.37 -8.90
C VAL A 21 -12.94 8.92 -7.44
N VAL A 22 -12.32 9.63 -6.52
CA VAL A 22 -12.41 9.34 -5.08
C VAL A 22 -13.73 9.88 -4.49
N GLU A 23 -14.20 11.06 -4.90
CA GLU A 23 -15.43 11.69 -4.41
C GLU A 23 -16.72 10.96 -4.84
N ARG A 24 -16.73 10.26 -5.98
CA ARG A 24 -17.91 9.47 -6.40
C ARG A 24 -18.21 8.27 -5.52
N GLY A 25 -17.34 7.92 -4.60
CA GLY A 25 -17.45 6.75 -3.72
C GLY A 25 -18.21 6.95 -2.41
N ARG A 26 -18.16 8.11 -1.77
CA ARG A 26 -18.93 8.55 -0.58
C ARG A 26 -18.46 9.96 -0.20
N PRO A 27 -19.31 10.85 0.35
CA PRO A 27 -18.83 12.04 1.04
C PRO A 27 -17.89 11.56 2.16
N GLY A 28 -16.66 12.09 2.16
CA GLY A 28 -15.70 11.80 3.22
C GLY A 28 -16.34 12.04 4.59
N PRO A 29 -16.07 11.22 5.61
CA PRO A 29 -16.59 11.42 6.93
C PRO A 29 -16.20 12.81 7.42
N ALA A 30 -17.11 13.47 8.15
CA ALA A 30 -16.81 14.73 8.79
C ALA A 30 -15.56 14.54 9.66
N GLY A 31 -14.46 15.23 9.34
CA GLY A 31 -13.23 15.18 10.14
C GLY A 31 -11.92 14.90 9.41
N LEU A 32 -11.94 14.38 8.18
CA LEU A 32 -10.69 14.22 7.42
C LEU A 32 -10.24 15.57 6.83
N PRO A 33 -9.07 16.12 7.21
CA PRO A 33 -8.63 17.41 6.70
C PRO A 33 -8.09 17.31 5.27
N PRO A 34 -8.40 18.28 4.38
CA PRO A 34 -7.76 18.32 3.09
C PRO A 34 -6.24 18.60 3.25
N PRO A 35 -5.36 18.08 2.37
CA PRO A 35 -5.66 17.38 1.11
C PRO A 35 -5.75 15.85 1.24
N LEU A 36 -5.96 15.31 2.43
CA LEU A 36 -5.98 13.86 2.66
C LEU A 36 -7.15 13.18 1.93
N VAL A 37 -6.90 11.94 1.48
CA VAL A 37 -7.84 11.12 0.72
C VAL A 37 -8.23 9.90 1.53
N LEU A 38 -9.53 9.66 1.70
CA LEU A 38 -10.04 8.43 2.29
C LEU A 38 -10.09 7.33 1.23
N PRO A 39 -9.56 6.10 1.51
CA PRO A 39 -9.74 4.97 0.62
C PRO A 39 -11.21 4.62 0.34
N SER A 40 -11.50 4.20 -0.90
CA SER A 40 -12.85 3.85 -1.36
C SER A 40 -13.22 2.40 -1.03
N TYR A 41 -13.08 2.01 0.23
CA TYR A 41 -13.32 0.64 0.69
C TYR A 41 -14.64 0.04 0.18
N GLY A 42 -14.59 -1.23 -0.25
CA GLY A 42 -15.74 -1.94 -0.82
C GLY A 42 -16.13 -1.47 -2.23
N GLY A 43 -15.37 -0.54 -2.82
CA GLY A 43 -15.55 -0.01 -4.16
C GLY A 43 -14.28 -0.13 -5.00
N ALA A 44 -13.91 0.92 -5.74
CA ALA A 44 -12.66 0.97 -6.52
C ALA A 44 -11.43 1.10 -5.60
N CYS A 45 -11.11 0.04 -4.88
CA CYS A 45 -10.08 -0.04 -3.85
C CYS A 45 -9.43 -1.43 -3.87
N LEU A 46 -8.20 -1.53 -3.35
CA LEU A 46 -7.44 -2.79 -3.31
C LEU A 46 -8.12 -3.89 -2.52
N ASP A 47 -8.86 -3.55 -1.44
CA ASP A 47 -9.60 -4.52 -0.62
C ASP A 47 -10.71 -5.27 -1.38
N SER A 48 -11.15 -4.73 -2.51
CA SER A 48 -12.24 -5.28 -3.31
C SER A 48 -11.77 -5.92 -4.61
N LEU A 49 -10.47 -5.79 -4.96
CA LEU A 49 -9.97 -6.20 -6.29
C LEU A 49 -9.93 -7.73 -6.41
N ALA A 50 -9.26 -8.45 -5.50
CA ALA A 50 -9.16 -9.90 -5.58
C ALA A 50 -10.52 -10.61 -5.50
N PRO A 51 -11.44 -10.29 -4.56
CA PRO A 51 -12.79 -10.85 -4.57
C PRO A 51 -13.53 -10.62 -5.88
N SER A 52 -13.42 -9.41 -6.45
CA SER A 52 -14.06 -9.09 -7.73
C SER A 52 -13.47 -9.89 -8.89
N LEU A 53 -12.18 -10.22 -8.88
CA LEU A 53 -11.54 -11.05 -9.91
C LEU A 53 -11.83 -12.54 -9.75
N LEU A 54 -12.03 -13.02 -8.52
CA LEU A 54 -12.38 -14.41 -8.21
C LEU A 54 -13.86 -14.71 -8.50
N ALA A 55 -14.71 -13.70 -8.51
CA ALA A 55 -16.12 -13.86 -8.83
C ALA A 55 -16.30 -14.32 -10.29
N PRO A 56 -17.37 -15.09 -10.60
CA PRO A 56 -17.75 -15.40 -11.97
C PRO A 56 -17.89 -14.12 -12.81
N PRO A 57 -17.57 -14.13 -14.11
CA PRO A 57 -17.58 -12.94 -14.97
C PRO A 57 -18.88 -12.12 -14.92
N ASP A 58 -20.02 -12.77 -14.83
CA ASP A 58 -21.36 -12.15 -14.75
C ASP A 58 -21.67 -11.53 -13.37
N GLN A 59 -20.84 -11.78 -12.35
CA GLN A 59 -20.98 -11.25 -10.99
C GLN A 59 -19.85 -10.28 -10.60
N ARG A 60 -18.93 -10.04 -11.53
CA ARG A 60 -17.83 -9.10 -11.27
C ARG A 60 -18.32 -7.67 -11.12
N ALA A 61 -17.69 -6.94 -10.21
CA ALA A 61 -18.09 -5.59 -9.87
C ALA A 61 -18.04 -4.61 -11.07
N ASP A 62 -19.05 -3.75 -11.20
CA ASP A 62 -19.20 -2.79 -12.31
C ASP A 62 -18.08 -1.75 -12.39
N TRP A 63 -17.39 -1.50 -11.28
CA TRP A 63 -16.26 -0.58 -11.25
C TRP A 63 -14.99 -1.12 -11.95
N LEU A 64 -14.90 -2.44 -12.20
CA LEU A 64 -13.80 -3.02 -12.95
C LEU A 64 -13.86 -2.62 -14.43
N PRO A 65 -12.70 -2.41 -15.10
CA PRO A 65 -12.64 -2.28 -16.55
C PRO A 65 -13.36 -3.42 -17.28
N ALA A 66 -14.00 -3.13 -18.41
CA ALA A 66 -14.81 -4.11 -19.13
C ALA A 66 -14.02 -5.37 -19.52
N ALA A 67 -12.75 -5.21 -19.91
CA ALA A 67 -11.87 -6.33 -20.22
C ALA A 67 -11.72 -7.30 -19.03
N LEU A 68 -11.56 -6.81 -17.80
CA LEU A 68 -11.49 -7.65 -16.61
C LEU A 68 -12.82 -8.33 -16.29
N ARG A 69 -13.93 -7.64 -16.52
CA ARG A 69 -15.26 -8.23 -16.26
C ARG A 69 -15.57 -9.42 -17.15
N ALA A 70 -15.04 -9.42 -18.36
CA ALA A 70 -15.26 -10.50 -19.35
C ALA A 70 -14.17 -11.59 -19.35
N ALA A 71 -13.02 -11.36 -18.70
CA ALA A 71 -11.86 -12.24 -18.80
C ALA A 71 -12.07 -13.61 -18.11
N GLU A 72 -11.68 -14.67 -18.77
CA GLU A 72 -11.59 -16.02 -18.18
C GLU A 72 -10.25 -16.25 -17.47
N GLN A 73 -9.18 -15.63 -17.97
CA GLN A 73 -7.84 -15.68 -17.39
C GLN A 73 -7.31 -14.28 -17.13
N VAL A 74 -6.88 -14.00 -15.92
CA VAL A 74 -6.34 -12.70 -15.49
C VAL A 74 -4.96 -12.86 -14.87
N VAL A 75 -4.03 -12.03 -15.31
CA VAL A 75 -2.75 -11.80 -14.65
C VAL A 75 -2.83 -10.49 -13.89
N LEU A 76 -2.80 -10.54 -12.57
CA LEU A 76 -2.71 -9.37 -11.71
C LEU A 76 -1.24 -9.09 -11.41
N LEU A 77 -0.64 -8.15 -12.13
CA LEU A 77 0.75 -7.72 -11.95
C LEU A 77 0.79 -6.51 -11.01
N VAL A 78 1.31 -6.73 -9.81
CA VAL A 78 1.50 -5.71 -8.79
C VAL A 78 2.92 -5.13 -8.93
N LEU A 79 3.01 -3.84 -9.22
CA LEU A 79 4.25 -3.07 -9.28
C LEU A 79 4.33 -2.19 -8.03
N ASP A 80 5.06 -2.67 -7.02
CA ASP A 80 5.15 -2.04 -5.70
C ASP A 80 5.62 -0.58 -5.79
N GLY A 81 4.87 0.31 -5.15
CA GLY A 81 5.19 1.73 -5.08
C GLY A 81 4.95 2.54 -6.36
N LEU A 82 4.29 1.98 -7.39
CA LEU A 82 3.96 2.69 -8.62
C LEU A 82 2.69 3.53 -8.45
N GLY A 83 2.79 4.72 -7.88
CA GLY A 83 1.66 5.63 -7.69
C GLY A 83 1.10 6.17 -9.01
N TRP A 84 -0.21 6.43 -9.03
CA TRP A 84 -0.89 6.98 -10.19
C TRP A 84 -0.31 8.32 -10.64
N LEU A 85 -0.10 9.26 -9.72
CA LEU A 85 0.40 10.59 -10.06
C LEU A 85 1.85 10.55 -10.56
N GLN A 86 2.71 9.73 -9.96
CA GLN A 86 4.09 9.53 -10.40
C GLN A 86 4.14 8.94 -11.82
N LEU A 87 3.24 7.99 -12.11
CA LEU A 87 3.13 7.38 -13.44
C LEU A 87 2.66 8.41 -14.48
N GLN A 88 1.65 9.23 -14.17
CA GLN A 88 1.14 10.25 -15.09
C GLN A 88 2.19 11.33 -15.41
N GLU A 89 2.95 11.78 -14.40
CA GLU A 89 4.05 12.74 -14.61
C GLU A 89 5.13 12.21 -15.55
N ARG A 90 5.30 10.88 -15.60
CA ARG A 90 6.37 10.19 -16.35
C ARG A 90 5.83 9.28 -17.47
N ALA A 91 4.63 9.52 -17.94
CA ALA A 91 3.99 8.71 -18.99
C ALA A 91 4.86 8.59 -20.26
N HIS A 92 5.68 9.60 -20.55
CA HIS A 92 6.61 9.59 -21.69
C HIS A 92 7.74 8.55 -21.55
N LEU A 93 8.04 8.06 -20.33
CA LEU A 93 9.01 7.02 -20.05
C LEU A 93 8.41 5.61 -20.08
N THR A 94 7.09 5.53 -20.05
CA THR A 94 6.33 4.28 -19.93
C THR A 94 5.27 4.15 -21.03
N PRO A 95 5.68 4.19 -22.33
CA PRO A 95 4.73 4.22 -23.45
C PRO A 95 3.83 2.99 -23.54
N THR A 96 4.31 1.81 -23.14
CA THR A 96 3.50 0.58 -23.05
C THR A 96 2.41 0.73 -22.00
N ILE A 97 2.78 1.08 -20.77
CA ILE A 97 1.84 1.26 -19.65
C ILE A 97 0.87 2.40 -19.95
N ALA A 98 1.36 3.51 -20.52
CA ALA A 98 0.53 4.65 -20.89
C ALA A 98 -0.49 4.33 -21.99
N GLY A 99 -0.26 3.29 -22.79
CA GLY A 99 -1.18 2.79 -23.80
C GLY A 99 -2.26 1.83 -23.28
N LEU A 100 -2.19 1.41 -22.00
CA LEU A 100 -3.20 0.54 -21.40
C LEU A 100 -4.47 1.33 -21.04
N GLU A 101 -5.62 0.65 -21.07
CA GLU A 101 -6.90 1.22 -20.65
C GLU A 101 -7.06 1.14 -19.14
N GLY A 102 -7.64 2.16 -18.52
CA GLY A 102 -7.94 2.08 -17.10
C GLY A 102 -8.03 3.44 -16.41
N ARG A 103 -7.94 3.40 -15.09
CA ARG A 103 -8.12 4.56 -14.21
C ARG A 103 -7.41 4.35 -12.87
N PRO A 104 -7.24 5.41 -12.05
CA PRO A 104 -6.83 5.23 -10.68
C PRO A 104 -7.92 4.55 -9.86
N ILE A 105 -7.48 3.73 -8.91
CA ILE A 105 -8.25 3.21 -7.79
C ILE A 105 -7.56 3.64 -6.49
N SER A 106 -8.20 3.41 -5.34
CA SER A 106 -7.52 3.69 -4.07
C SER A 106 -6.75 2.49 -3.54
N SER A 107 -5.59 2.76 -2.96
CA SER A 107 -4.98 1.89 -1.97
C SER A 107 -5.82 1.86 -0.69
N VAL A 108 -5.36 1.14 0.34
CA VAL A 108 -5.91 1.12 1.69
C VAL A 108 -5.06 1.98 2.63
N ALA A 109 -5.47 2.21 3.85
CA ALA A 109 -4.72 3.00 4.84
C ALA A 109 -4.35 2.16 6.08
N PRO A 110 -3.11 2.29 6.57
CA PRO A 110 -1.97 3.03 6.00
C PRO A 110 -1.55 2.51 4.62
N THR A 111 -1.12 3.42 3.73
CA THR A 111 -0.66 3.11 2.37
C THR A 111 0.76 2.51 2.41
N THR A 112 0.88 1.32 2.98
CA THR A 112 2.15 0.61 3.16
C THR A 112 2.04 -0.80 2.61
N THR A 113 3.12 -1.31 2.02
CA THR A 113 3.22 -2.66 1.44
C THR A 113 2.57 -3.73 2.33
N ALA A 114 2.89 -3.73 3.64
CA ALA A 114 2.34 -4.73 4.56
C ALA A 114 0.81 -4.72 4.62
N THR A 115 0.19 -3.54 4.73
CA THR A 115 -1.26 -3.39 4.82
C THR A 115 -1.92 -3.60 3.46
N ALA A 116 -1.37 -2.99 2.42
CA ALA A 116 -1.97 -2.98 1.09
C ALA A 116 -1.93 -4.36 0.42
N LEU A 117 -0.78 -5.06 0.46
CA LEU A 117 -0.70 -6.43 -0.08
C LEU A 117 -1.56 -7.41 0.71
N THR A 118 -1.70 -7.20 2.04
CA THR A 118 -2.62 -8.02 2.84
C THR A 118 -4.07 -7.78 2.42
N SER A 119 -4.49 -6.52 2.31
CA SER A 119 -5.84 -6.17 1.84
C SER A 119 -6.12 -6.73 0.44
N LEU A 120 -5.17 -6.60 -0.47
CA LEU A 120 -5.29 -7.12 -1.84
C LEU A 120 -5.44 -8.64 -1.86
N ALA A 121 -4.59 -9.36 -1.12
CA ALA A 121 -4.61 -10.83 -1.11
C ALA A 121 -5.83 -11.42 -0.38
N LEU A 122 -6.33 -10.73 0.66
CA LEU A 122 -7.45 -11.23 1.46
C LEU A 122 -8.82 -10.72 0.99
N GLY A 123 -8.85 -9.65 0.20
CA GLY A 123 -10.11 -9.00 -0.13
C GLY A 123 -10.79 -8.35 1.08
N MET A 124 -10.00 -7.80 2.01
CA MET A 124 -10.49 -7.28 3.29
C MET A 124 -9.86 -5.93 3.62
N ALA A 125 -10.60 -5.07 4.29
CA ALA A 125 -10.07 -3.82 4.82
C ALA A 125 -9.12 -4.05 6.01
N PRO A 126 -8.17 -3.12 6.29
CA PRO A 126 -7.19 -3.23 7.38
C PRO A 126 -7.81 -3.44 8.76
N ALA A 127 -8.96 -2.82 9.05
CA ALA A 127 -9.71 -3.03 10.29
C ALA A 127 -10.12 -4.50 10.49
N ALA A 128 -10.40 -5.22 9.39
CA ALA A 128 -10.88 -6.59 9.43
C ALA A 128 -9.73 -7.62 9.52
N HIS A 129 -8.65 -7.45 8.73
CA HIS A 129 -7.53 -8.40 8.75
C HIS A 129 -6.46 -8.10 9.80
N GLY A 130 -6.47 -6.91 10.40
CA GLY A 130 -5.62 -6.54 11.52
C GLY A 130 -4.16 -6.20 11.21
N ILE A 131 -3.68 -6.26 9.97
CA ILE A 131 -2.37 -5.73 9.58
C ILE A 131 -2.54 -4.23 9.33
N VAL A 132 -2.32 -3.44 10.37
CA VAL A 132 -2.68 -2.02 10.43
C VAL A 132 -1.47 -1.08 10.26
N GLY A 133 -0.42 -1.53 9.58
CA GLY A 133 0.79 -0.76 9.29
C GLY A 133 2.02 -1.63 9.07
N TYR A 134 3.12 -1.01 8.65
CA TYR A 134 4.44 -1.64 8.56
C TYR A 134 5.01 -2.02 9.93
N LYS A 135 4.69 -1.22 10.95
CA LYS A 135 5.06 -1.47 12.34
C LYS A 135 3.85 -1.25 13.25
N PHE A 136 3.54 -2.22 14.09
CA PHE A 136 2.50 -2.09 15.11
C PHE A 136 2.87 -2.84 16.39
N VAL A 137 2.17 -2.54 17.47
CA VAL A 137 2.47 -3.13 18.79
C VAL A 137 1.88 -4.53 18.91
N VAL A 138 2.67 -5.42 19.49
CA VAL A 138 2.29 -6.81 19.82
C VAL A 138 2.75 -7.15 21.23
N SER A 139 2.20 -8.21 21.79
CA SER A 139 2.72 -8.82 23.03
C SER A 139 3.95 -9.65 22.71
N GLY A 140 5.08 -9.30 23.30
CA GLY A 140 6.35 -10.03 23.16
C GLY A 140 6.90 -10.52 24.49
N PRO A 141 8.05 -11.22 24.48
CA PRO A 141 8.69 -11.76 25.69
C PRO A 141 9.01 -10.70 26.75
N SER A 142 9.27 -9.46 26.33
CA SER A 142 9.59 -8.33 27.22
C SER A 142 8.42 -7.35 27.41
N GLY A 143 7.18 -7.83 27.26
CA GLY A 143 5.96 -7.01 27.33
C GLY A 143 5.50 -6.49 25.96
N ARG A 144 5.05 -5.24 25.89
CA ARG A 144 4.65 -4.62 24.61
C ARG A 144 5.90 -4.33 23.75
N GLU A 145 5.88 -4.80 22.52
CA GLU A 145 6.98 -4.63 21.56
C GLU A 145 6.43 -4.20 20.19
N VAL A 146 7.25 -3.49 19.42
CA VAL A 146 6.91 -3.10 18.05
C VAL A 146 7.35 -4.20 17.10
N LEU A 147 6.40 -4.81 16.40
CA LEU A 147 6.64 -5.76 15.32
C LEU A 147 6.95 -5.01 14.01
N ASN A 148 8.09 -5.29 13.39
CA ASN A 148 8.32 -5.01 11.99
C ASN A 148 7.70 -6.14 11.16
N VAL A 149 6.61 -5.86 10.47
CA VAL A 149 5.78 -6.87 9.79
C VAL A 149 6.51 -7.55 8.63
N LEU A 150 7.23 -6.79 7.79
CA LEU A 150 7.93 -7.36 6.64
C LEU A 150 9.09 -8.27 7.04
N ARG A 151 9.79 -7.92 8.12
CA ARG A 151 10.90 -8.73 8.66
C ARG A 151 10.45 -9.77 9.67
N TRP A 152 9.26 -9.61 10.22
CA TRP A 152 8.70 -10.40 11.32
C TRP A 152 9.62 -10.43 12.53
N THR A 153 10.10 -9.25 12.91
CA THR A 153 11.05 -9.07 14.01
C THR A 153 10.57 -8.02 14.99
N THR A 154 10.93 -8.19 16.27
CA THR A 154 10.79 -7.19 17.32
C THR A 154 12.17 -6.91 17.92
N ARG A 155 12.25 -6.07 18.96
CA ARG A 155 13.49 -5.90 19.75
C ARG A 155 14.01 -7.20 20.40
N SER A 156 13.14 -8.18 20.59
CA SER A 156 13.48 -9.52 21.10
C SER A 156 14.00 -10.48 20.02
N GLY A 157 14.13 -10.03 18.75
CA GLY A 157 14.64 -10.82 17.62
C GLY A 157 13.55 -11.33 16.69
N ASP A 158 13.70 -12.56 16.15
CA ASP A 158 12.74 -13.19 15.24
C ASP A 158 11.43 -13.50 15.99
N ALA A 159 10.38 -12.76 15.64
CA ALA A 159 9.09 -12.86 16.31
C ALA A 159 8.36 -14.20 16.04
N ARG A 160 8.73 -14.96 15.00
CA ARG A 160 8.14 -16.30 14.76
C ARG A 160 8.34 -17.28 15.91
N GLN A 161 9.31 -17.01 16.77
CA GLN A 161 9.58 -17.84 17.97
C GLN A 161 8.48 -17.74 19.02
N PHE A 162 7.70 -16.65 19.06
CA PHE A 162 6.65 -16.41 20.05
C PHE A 162 5.34 -15.88 19.47
N LEU A 163 5.35 -15.43 18.22
CA LEU A 163 4.20 -14.86 17.52
C LEU A 163 4.08 -15.48 16.12
N ALA A 164 3.31 -16.55 16.03
CA ALA A 164 3.09 -17.21 14.75
C ALA A 164 2.38 -16.26 13.76
N PRO A 165 2.82 -16.17 12.48
CA PRO A 165 2.19 -15.27 11.50
C PRO A 165 0.67 -15.48 11.37
N ARG A 166 0.21 -16.72 11.41
CA ARG A 166 -1.22 -17.08 11.34
C ARG A 166 -2.03 -16.69 12.58
N SER A 167 -1.41 -16.42 13.72
CA SER A 167 -2.11 -15.88 14.89
C SER A 167 -2.34 -14.38 14.77
N VAL A 168 -1.52 -13.68 13.99
CA VAL A 168 -1.66 -12.25 13.71
C VAL A 168 -2.69 -11.98 12.63
N GLN A 169 -2.71 -12.82 11.59
CA GLN A 169 -3.66 -12.79 10.49
C GLN A 169 -4.11 -14.23 10.16
N PRO A 170 -5.34 -14.64 10.54
CA PRO A 170 -5.78 -16.02 10.44
C PRO A 170 -6.47 -16.41 9.12
N PHE A 171 -6.82 -15.41 8.28
CA PHE A 171 -7.62 -15.65 7.08
C PHE A 171 -6.76 -16.18 5.93
N PRO A 172 -7.28 -17.11 5.08
CA PRO A 172 -6.59 -17.55 3.89
C PRO A 172 -6.58 -16.45 2.81
N ALA A 173 -5.54 -16.40 1.99
CA ALA A 173 -5.49 -15.55 0.83
C ALA A 173 -6.48 -16.00 -0.25
N PHE A 174 -6.93 -15.07 -1.09
CA PHE A 174 -7.76 -15.33 -2.26
C PHE A 174 -8.98 -16.21 -1.95
N GLU A 175 -9.66 -15.93 -0.82
CA GLU A 175 -10.82 -16.70 -0.36
C GLU A 175 -10.57 -18.21 -0.22
N GLY A 176 -9.30 -18.60 -0.02
CA GLY A 176 -8.87 -20.00 0.07
C GLY A 176 -8.62 -20.67 -1.28
N VAL A 177 -8.74 -19.95 -2.40
CA VAL A 177 -8.35 -20.46 -3.71
C VAL A 177 -6.82 -20.50 -3.79
N ALA A 178 -6.26 -21.63 -4.24
CA ALA A 178 -4.82 -21.83 -4.37
C ALA A 178 -4.26 -21.09 -5.62
N VAL A 179 -4.32 -19.74 -5.61
CA VAL A 179 -3.82 -18.89 -6.69
C VAL A 179 -2.30 -19.02 -6.79
N PRO A 180 -1.71 -19.20 -8.00
CA PRO A 180 -0.27 -19.14 -8.17
C PRO A 180 0.26 -17.72 -7.96
N VAL A 181 1.29 -17.62 -7.11
CA VAL A 181 1.97 -16.36 -6.76
C VAL A 181 3.36 -16.35 -7.36
N VAL A 182 3.56 -15.51 -8.37
CA VAL A 182 4.83 -15.28 -9.04
C VAL A 182 5.56 -14.14 -8.33
N THR A 183 6.44 -14.48 -7.39
CA THR A 183 7.20 -13.48 -6.61
C THR A 183 8.63 -13.96 -6.37
N ARG A 184 9.45 -13.08 -5.79
CA ARG A 184 10.86 -13.37 -5.51
C ARG A 184 11.01 -14.55 -4.55
N ALA A 185 11.91 -15.49 -4.89
CA ALA A 185 12.09 -16.77 -4.19
C ALA A 185 12.32 -16.63 -2.67
N ASP A 186 13.07 -15.61 -2.26
CA ASP A 186 13.41 -15.37 -0.85
C ASP A 186 12.25 -14.79 -0.02
N PHE A 187 11.15 -14.34 -0.65
CA PHE A 187 9.98 -13.86 0.08
C PHE A 187 9.12 -14.99 0.66
N PHE A 188 9.06 -16.17 0.03
CA PHE A 188 8.18 -17.26 0.45
C PHE A 188 8.41 -17.73 1.89
N ASN A 189 9.63 -17.65 2.39
CA ASN A 189 9.96 -18.05 3.76
C ASN A 189 9.83 -16.92 4.80
N SER A 190 9.34 -15.73 4.40
CA SER A 190 9.19 -14.63 5.34
C SER A 190 7.95 -14.81 6.23
N GLY A 191 8.01 -14.27 7.46
CA GLY A 191 6.84 -14.27 8.34
C GLY A 191 5.67 -13.48 7.74
N PHE A 192 5.95 -12.41 6.99
CA PHE A 192 4.93 -11.64 6.30
C PHE A 192 4.21 -12.46 5.22
N THR A 193 4.94 -13.19 4.38
CA THR A 193 4.32 -14.07 3.37
C THR A 193 3.47 -15.15 4.03
N GLN A 194 3.95 -15.74 5.14
CA GLN A 194 3.17 -16.72 5.90
C GLN A 194 1.89 -16.13 6.51
N ALA A 195 1.84 -14.81 6.76
CA ALA A 195 0.65 -14.13 7.24
C ALA A 195 -0.34 -13.86 6.09
N HIS A 196 0.09 -13.19 5.01
CA HIS A 196 -0.84 -12.62 4.02
C HIS A 196 -1.10 -13.51 2.79
N GLN A 197 -0.30 -14.56 2.57
CA GLN A 197 -0.42 -15.47 1.42
C GLN A 197 -0.67 -16.93 1.84
N GLN A 198 -1.53 -17.14 2.85
CA GLN A 198 -1.88 -18.48 3.29
C GLN A 198 -2.66 -19.24 2.22
N GLY A 199 -2.18 -20.41 1.84
CA GLY A 199 -2.88 -21.32 0.90
C GLY A 199 -2.57 -21.09 -0.58
N VAL A 200 -1.72 -20.14 -0.93
CA VAL A 200 -1.29 -19.90 -2.32
C VAL A 200 -0.37 -21.01 -2.84
N ARG A 201 -0.20 -21.09 -4.16
CA ARG A 201 0.83 -21.91 -4.81
C ARG A 201 2.03 -21.05 -5.16
N GLU A 202 3.20 -21.48 -4.73
CA GLU A 202 4.45 -20.77 -4.98
C GLU A 202 4.94 -20.93 -6.42
N ALA A 203 5.23 -19.83 -7.11
CA ALA A 203 5.86 -19.80 -8.43
C ALA A 203 7.06 -18.83 -8.38
N PRO A 204 8.18 -19.22 -7.74
CA PRO A 204 9.29 -18.32 -7.45
C PRO A 204 10.04 -17.87 -8.70
N TRP A 205 10.41 -16.58 -8.73
CA TRP A 205 11.40 -16.07 -9.64
C TRP A 205 12.71 -15.70 -8.91
N HIS A 206 13.86 -15.79 -9.62
CA HIS A 206 15.18 -15.42 -9.10
C HIS A 206 15.67 -14.12 -9.73
N VAL A 207 15.25 -13.85 -10.96
CA VAL A 207 15.51 -12.59 -11.69
C VAL A 207 14.22 -12.16 -12.38
N PRO A 208 13.91 -10.85 -12.39
CA PRO A 208 12.59 -10.37 -12.84
C PRO A 208 12.31 -10.64 -14.32
N SER A 209 13.34 -10.81 -15.16
CA SER A 209 13.19 -11.19 -16.57
C SER A 209 12.54 -12.57 -16.78
N SER A 210 12.42 -13.40 -15.75
CA SER A 210 11.71 -14.69 -15.81
C SER A 210 10.21 -14.59 -15.53
N ILE A 211 9.71 -13.43 -15.06
CA ILE A 211 8.28 -13.24 -14.74
C ILE A 211 7.38 -13.51 -15.97
N PRO A 212 7.66 -12.96 -17.18
CA PRO A 212 6.82 -13.22 -18.35
C PRO A 212 6.73 -14.71 -18.71
N ALA A 213 7.85 -15.43 -18.63
CA ALA A 213 7.89 -16.86 -18.94
C ALA A 213 7.12 -17.71 -17.90
N LEU A 214 7.18 -17.36 -16.61
CA LEU A 214 6.40 -18.01 -15.56
C LEU A 214 4.91 -17.76 -15.74
N VAL A 215 4.53 -16.50 -15.99
CA VAL A 215 3.13 -16.11 -16.27
C VAL A 215 2.59 -16.88 -17.46
N ARG A 216 3.34 -16.88 -18.59
CA ARG A 216 2.93 -17.64 -19.80
C ARG A 216 2.70 -19.11 -19.50
N ARG A 217 3.62 -19.77 -18.79
CA ARG A 217 3.49 -21.17 -18.42
C ARG A 217 2.22 -21.42 -17.63
N LEU A 218 1.94 -20.63 -16.58
CA LEU A 218 0.76 -20.79 -15.74
C LEU A 218 -0.54 -20.56 -16.52
N LEU A 219 -0.59 -19.59 -17.45
CA LEU A 219 -1.74 -19.40 -18.33
C LEU A 219 -1.98 -20.60 -19.23
N LEU A 220 -0.92 -21.21 -19.77
CA LEU A 220 -1.02 -22.43 -20.59
C LEU A 220 -1.42 -23.67 -19.77
N GLU A 221 -1.16 -23.67 -18.48
CA GLU A 221 -1.67 -24.67 -17.51
C GLU A 221 -3.15 -24.45 -17.16
N GLY A 222 -3.77 -23.36 -17.64
CA GLY A 222 -5.19 -23.06 -17.48
C GLY A 222 -5.54 -22.25 -16.21
N GLU A 223 -4.58 -21.58 -15.58
CA GLU A 223 -4.84 -20.79 -14.36
C GLU A 223 -5.78 -19.63 -14.65
N PRO A 224 -6.91 -19.51 -13.93
CA PRO A 224 -7.86 -18.42 -14.12
C PRO A 224 -7.38 -17.08 -13.54
N LEU A 225 -6.59 -17.11 -12.46
CA LEU A 225 -5.99 -15.94 -11.83
C LEU A 225 -4.54 -16.24 -11.49
N ILE A 226 -3.64 -15.35 -11.89
CA ILE A 226 -2.22 -15.37 -11.52
C ILE A 226 -1.92 -14.06 -10.81
N TYR A 227 -1.33 -14.13 -9.62
CA TYR A 227 -0.79 -12.98 -8.93
C TYR A 227 0.72 -12.88 -9.20
N ALA A 228 1.18 -11.78 -9.78
CA ALA A 228 2.60 -11.53 -10.01
C ALA A 228 3.01 -10.23 -9.30
N TYR A 229 4.19 -10.23 -8.66
CA TYR A 229 4.65 -9.11 -7.84
C TYR A 229 6.10 -8.76 -8.15
N TYR A 230 6.36 -7.45 -8.28
CA TYR A 230 7.68 -6.88 -8.49
C TYR A 230 7.88 -5.63 -7.63
N GLU A 231 8.97 -5.60 -6.85
CA GLU A 231 9.22 -4.58 -5.83
C GLU A 231 10.23 -3.49 -6.24
N GLY A 232 10.73 -3.50 -7.48
CA GLY A 232 11.87 -2.67 -7.89
C GLY A 232 11.59 -1.17 -7.80
N VAL A 233 10.38 -0.73 -8.15
CA VAL A 233 10.02 0.70 -8.18
C VAL A 233 10.08 1.30 -6.78
N ASP A 234 9.49 0.63 -5.79
CA ASP A 234 9.53 1.03 -4.38
C ASP A 234 10.96 1.07 -3.84
N ARG A 235 11.75 0.02 -4.10
CA ARG A 235 13.14 -0.08 -3.63
C ARG A 235 14.01 1.06 -4.14
N VAL A 236 13.87 1.41 -5.42
CA VAL A 236 14.64 2.51 -6.03
C VAL A 236 14.19 3.85 -5.46
N ALA A 237 12.87 4.07 -5.34
CA ALA A 237 12.31 5.29 -4.77
C ALA A 237 12.80 5.52 -3.32
N HIS A 238 12.75 4.49 -2.49
CA HIS A 238 13.25 4.55 -1.12
C HIS A 238 14.74 4.89 -1.03
N ALA A 239 15.54 4.31 -1.92
CA ALA A 239 17.00 4.47 -1.87
C ALA A 239 17.49 5.80 -2.45
N THR A 240 16.84 6.30 -3.52
CA THR A 240 17.41 7.37 -4.36
C THR A 240 16.45 8.52 -4.67
N GLY A 241 15.19 8.44 -4.24
CA GLY A 241 14.17 9.42 -4.58
C GLY A 241 13.59 9.21 -5.98
N LEU A 242 12.77 10.17 -6.45
CA LEU A 242 12.08 10.13 -7.74
C LEU A 242 12.94 10.75 -8.88
N GLY A 243 14.25 10.50 -8.87
CA GLY A 243 15.21 11.04 -9.86
C GLY A 243 15.53 10.04 -10.99
N GLN A 244 16.69 10.24 -11.61
CA GLN A 244 17.12 9.49 -12.81
C GLN A 244 17.11 7.96 -12.65
N LEU A 245 17.43 7.44 -11.45
CA LEU A 245 17.41 5.98 -11.23
C LEU A 245 15.99 5.45 -11.15
N TYR A 246 15.06 6.23 -10.58
CA TYR A 246 13.63 5.93 -10.60
C TYR A 246 13.09 5.95 -12.04
N ASP A 247 13.48 6.94 -12.85
CA ASP A 247 13.09 7.03 -14.25
C ASP A 247 13.60 5.82 -15.07
N ALA A 248 14.83 5.34 -14.78
CA ALA A 248 15.36 4.13 -15.38
C ALA A 248 14.58 2.88 -14.99
N GLU A 249 14.16 2.77 -13.72
CA GLU A 249 13.34 1.66 -13.24
C GLU A 249 11.94 1.68 -13.86
N LEU A 250 11.34 2.86 -14.09
CA LEU A 250 10.09 2.99 -14.83
C LEU A 250 10.22 2.46 -16.26
N GLY A 251 11.34 2.76 -16.96
CA GLY A 251 11.62 2.17 -18.27
C GLY A 251 11.72 0.64 -18.23
N PHE A 252 12.31 0.10 -17.16
CA PHE A 252 12.37 -1.35 -16.97
C PHE A 252 10.99 -1.98 -16.74
N VAL A 253 10.14 -1.39 -15.90
CA VAL A 253 8.80 -1.95 -15.66
C VAL A 253 7.89 -1.77 -16.88
N ASP A 254 8.08 -0.74 -17.69
CA ASP A 254 7.38 -0.60 -18.97
C ASP A 254 7.73 -1.74 -19.93
N TRP A 255 9.03 -2.09 -20.04
CA TRP A 255 9.49 -3.26 -20.78
C TRP A 255 8.89 -4.55 -20.19
N LEU A 256 8.90 -4.72 -18.85
CA LEU A 256 8.38 -5.91 -18.17
C LEU A 256 6.89 -6.11 -18.47
N VAL A 257 6.10 -5.05 -18.46
CA VAL A 257 4.67 -5.07 -18.82
C VAL A 257 4.49 -5.47 -20.28
N GLY A 258 5.24 -4.85 -21.19
CA GLY A 258 5.19 -5.16 -22.61
C GLY A 258 5.58 -6.61 -22.94
N GLU A 259 6.65 -7.11 -22.32
CA GLU A 259 7.12 -8.49 -22.49
C GLU A 259 6.12 -9.49 -21.91
N THR A 260 5.54 -9.17 -20.75
CA THR A 260 4.50 -10.01 -20.14
C THR A 260 3.30 -10.10 -21.08
N LEU A 261 2.77 -8.96 -21.53
CA LEU A 261 1.61 -8.89 -22.41
C LEU A 261 1.85 -9.66 -23.73
N SER A 262 3.02 -9.45 -24.37
CA SER A 262 3.36 -10.11 -25.64
C SER A 262 3.55 -11.63 -25.51
N SER A 263 3.91 -12.11 -24.32
CA SER A 263 4.11 -13.53 -24.04
C SER A 263 2.82 -14.29 -23.69
N MET A 264 1.75 -13.58 -23.35
CA MET A 264 0.47 -14.17 -22.93
C MET A 264 -0.29 -14.80 -24.12
N PRO A 265 -1.00 -15.91 -23.91
CA PRO A 265 -1.91 -16.45 -24.94
C PRO A 265 -3.08 -15.50 -25.20
N ALA A 266 -3.58 -15.52 -26.44
CA ALA A 266 -4.75 -14.73 -26.83
C ALA A 266 -5.96 -15.01 -25.91
N GLY A 267 -6.67 -13.95 -25.53
CA GLY A 267 -7.85 -14.00 -24.65
C GLY A 267 -7.54 -13.85 -23.16
N ALA A 268 -6.28 -13.95 -22.73
CA ALA A 268 -5.90 -13.60 -21.37
C ALA A 268 -5.81 -12.07 -21.19
N VAL A 269 -6.09 -11.57 -20.00
CA VAL A 269 -6.05 -10.14 -19.66
C VAL A 269 -4.99 -9.86 -18.61
N LEU A 270 -4.11 -8.89 -18.90
CA LEU A 270 -3.17 -8.33 -17.94
C LEU A 270 -3.83 -7.16 -17.22
N ALA A 271 -3.78 -7.17 -15.89
CA ALA A 271 -4.12 -6.06 -15.02
C ALA A 271 -2.86 -5.59 -14.30
N VAL A 272 -2.46 -4.35 -14.50
CA VAL A 272 -1.34 -3.69 -13.79
C VAL A 272 -1.93 -2.86 -12.67
N VAL A 273 -1.46 -3.10 -11.45
CA VAL A 273 -1.87 -2.37 -10.24
C VAL A 273 -0.63 -2.07 -9.37
N ALA A 274 -0.75 -1.14 -8.45
CA ALA A 274 0.24 -0.94 -7.39
C ALA A 274 -0.44 -1.03 -6.01
N ASP A 275 0.35 -1.28 -4.99
CA ASP A 275 -0.12 -1.33 -3.61
C ASP A 275 -0.19 0.06 -2.97
N HIS A 276 0.69 0.99 -3.34
CA HIS A 276 0.70 2.40 -2.95
C HIS A 276 1.51 3.25 -3.93
N GLY A 277 1.45 4.57 -3.76
CA GLY A 277 2.37 5.49 -4.39
C GLY A 277 3.46 5.96 -3.44
N GLN A 278 4.16 7.06 -3.78
CA GLN A 278 5.37 7.53 -3.11
C GLN A 278 5.33 9.04 -2.88
N VAL A 279 5.98 9.49 -1.79
CA VAL A 279 6.29 10.90 -1.56
C VAL A 279 7.80 11.06 -1.39
N ASP A 280 8.40 11.91 -2.22
CA ASP A 280 9.78 12.33 -2.02
C ASP A 280 9.85 13.27 -0.81
N VAL A 281 10.12 12.69 0.35
CA VAL A 281 10.24 13.42 1.60
C VAL A 281 11.63 14.04 1.74
N GLY A 282 12.67 13.30 1.34
CA GLY A 282 14.05 13.77 1.41
C GLY A 282 14.40 14.40 2.76
N PRO A 283 14.96 15.63 2.77
CA PRO A 283 15.37 16.31 4.00
C PRO A 283 14.18 16.82 4.86
N ARG A 284 12.95 16.72 4.39
CA ARG A 284 11.74 17.08 5.15
C ARG A 284 11.30 15.97 6.12
N ALA A 285 11.98 14.83 6.13
CA ALA A 285 11.83 13.82 7.16
C ALA A 285 12.51 14.31 8.46
N ALA A 286 11.72 14.69 9.45
CA ALA A 286 12.21 15.19 10.72
C ALA A 286 12.11 14.14 11.83
N LEU A 287 13.08 14.11 12.72
CA LEU A 287 12.94 13.32 13.95
C LEU A 287 11.73 13.83 14.75
N LEU A 288 11.03 12.92 15.41
CA LEU A 288 10.02 13.31 16.40
C LEU A 288 10.64 14.25 17.43
N ALA A 289 9.89 15.29 17.77
CA ALA A 289 10.31 16.26 18.78
C ALA A 289 10.63 15.55 20.09
N PRO A 290 11.77 15.87 20.75
CA PRO A 290 12.21 15.16 21.95
C PRO A 290 11.16 15.13 23.06
N GLU A 291 10.39 16.21 23.24
CA GLU A 291 9.32 16.31 24.23
C GLU A 291 8.16 15.35 23.91
N VAL A 292 7.79 15.16 22.63
CA VAL A 292 6.75 14.23 22.21
C VAL A 292 7.24 12.78 22.35
N ALA A 293 8.49 12.51 21.95
CA ALA A 293 9.10 11.20 22.11
C ALA A 293 9.22 10.81 23.61
N ALA A 294 9.50 11.76 24.50
CA ALA A 294 9.60 11.50 25.95
C ALA A 294 8.26 11.15 26.61
N GLU A 295 7.14 11.72 26.13
CA GLU A 295 5.80 11.39 26.60
C GLU A 295 5.27 10.06 26.01
N SER A 296 5.89 9.56 24.95
CA SER A 296 5.54 8.28 24.35
C SER A 296 6.25 7.12 25.07
N GLU A 297 5.49 6.03 25.35
CA GLU A 297 6.07 4.75 25.81
C GLU A 297 6.68 3.99 24.65
N LEU A 298 5.96 3.94 23.52
CA LEU A 298 6.37 3.32 22.26
C LEU A 298 5.98 4.21 21.08
N VAL A 299 6.74 4.06 20.00
CA VAL A 299 6.44 4.67 18.70
C VAL A 299 6.32 3.55 17.67
N SER A 300 5.27 3.56 16.85
CA SER A 300 5.05 2.56 15.79
C SER A 300 4.54 3.21 14.51
N GLY A 301 4.13 2.42 13.53
CA GLY A 301 3.77 2.92 12.20
C GLY A 301 5.00 3.31 11.37
N GLU A 302 4.79 4.03 10.31
CA GLU A 302 5.80 4.59 9.40
C GLU A 302 5.86 6.13 9.47
N ALA A 303 6.89 6.74 8.88
CA ALA A 303 7.11 8.18 8.97
C ALA A 303 5.93 9.04 8.44
N ARG A 304 5.11 8.49 7.55
CA ARG A 304 3.95 9.16 6.96
C ARG A 304 2.61 8.80 7.62
N PHE A 305 2.63 7.81 8.53
CA PHE A 305 1.50 7.44 9.40
C PHE A 305 2.06 6.95 10.74
N ARG A 306 2.46 7.89 11.58
CA ARG A 306 3.15 7.61 12.83
C ARG A 306 2.17 7.45 13.98
N TRP A 307 2.27 6.33 14.69
CA TRP A 307 1.55 6.09 15.92
C TRP A 307 2.41 6.37 17.15
N LEU A 308 1.84 7.12 18.09
CA LEU A 308 2.41 7.39 19.40
C LEU A 308 1.58 6.64 20.45
N HIS A 309 2.23 5.86 21.30
CA HIS A 309 1.62 5.15 22.41
C HIS A 309 1.95 5.88 23.69
N GLY A 310 0.95 6.49 24.32
CA GLY A 310 1.12 7.31 25.52
C GLY A 310 1.49 6.45 26.75
N ARG A 311 2.25 7.05 27.64
CA ARG A 311 2.49 6.46 28.95
C ARG A 311 1.19 6.39 29.75
N ALA A 312 1.07 5.40 30.64
CA ALA A 312 -0.11 5.24 31.48
C ALA A 312 -0.48 6.54 32.22
N GLY A 313 -1.73 7.00 32.05
CA GLY A 313 -2.25 8.24 32.63
C GLY A 313 -1.73 9.53 31.98
N ARG A 314 -1.01 9.46 30.85
CA ARG A 314 -0.44 10.62 30.14
C ARG A 314 -0.95 10.82 28.72
N VAL A 315 -1.94 10.02 28.30
CA VAL A 315 -2.46 10.05 26.91
C VAL A 315 -3.01 11.44 26.56
N GLU A 316 -3.82 12.07 27.40
CA GLU A 316 -4.37 13.41 27.15
C GLU A 316 -3.25 14.46 26.99
N ALA A 317 -2.25 14.43 27.85
CA ALA A 317 -1.11 15.32 27.75
C ALA A 317 -0.30 15.10 26.46
N LEU A 318 -0.18 13.85 25.99
CA LEU A 318 0.46 13.52 24.72
C LEU A 318 -0.37 14.07 23.53
N VAL A 319 -1.69 13.95 23.56
CA VAL A 319 -2.59 14.50 22.54
C VAL A 319 -2.42 16.01 22.42
N ASP A 320 -2.49 16.73 23.55
CA ASP A 320 -2.36 18.19 23.59
C ASP A 320 -0.99 18.65 23.09
N LEU A 321 0.06 17.98 23.54
CA LEU A 321 1.43 18.27 23.13
C LEU A 321 1.64 18.01 21.63
N ALA A 322 1.16 16.89 21.12
CA ALA A 322 1.25 16.54 19.69
C ALA A 322 0.46 17.54 18.82
N ARG A 323 -0.75 17.92 19.24
CA ARG A 323 -1.56 18.94 18.54
C ARG A 323 -0.87 20.31 18.55
N ALA A 324 -0.32 20.73 19.67
CA ALA A 324 0.41 21.99 19.77
C ALA A 324 1.66 22.00 18.88
N ARG A 325 2.37 20.86 18.78
CA ARG A 325 3.63 20.75 18.04
C ARG A 325 3.44 20.55 16.54
N TYR A 326 2.44 19.74 16.12
CA TYR A 326 2.30 19.27 14.75
C TYR A 326 0.98 19.67 14.06
N GLY A 327 0.00 20.24 14.77
CA GLY A 327 -1.33 20.52 14.23
C GLY A 327 -1.37 21.49 13.03
N GLY A 328 -0.30 22.24 12.78
CA GLY A 328 -0.17 23.09 11.59
C GLY A 328 0.33 22.37 10.33
N GLU A 329 0.89 21.14 10.47
CA GLU A 329 1.53 20.42 9.37
C GLU A 329 1.11 18.94 9.27
N ALA A 330 0.35 18.45 10.25
CA ALA A 330 -0.19 17.09 10.30
C ALA A 330 -1.63 17.07 10.81
N TRP A 331 -2.37 16.10 10.37
CA TRP A 331 -3.56 15.67 11.07
C TRP A 331 -3.11 14.87 12.31
N VAL A 332 -3.32 15.47 13.47
CA VAL A 332 -3.05 14.84 14.76
C VAL A 332 -4.37 14.29 15.28
N ALA A 333 -4.57 13.00 15.09
CA ALA A 333 -5.82 12.33 15.42
C ALA A 333 -5.64 11.35 16.58
N THR A 334 -6.63 11.24 17.46
CA THR A 334 -6.68 10.15 18.42
C THR A 334 -7.05 8.83 17.74
N ARG A 335 -6.85 7.72 18.43
CA ARG A 335 -7.27 6.38 17.94
C ARG A 335 -8.75 6.36 17.59
N GLU A 336 -9.57 6.95 18.44
CA GLU A 336 -11.01 7.04 18.27
C GLU A 336 -11.36 7.85 17.01
N GLU A 337 -10.74 9.01 16.81
CA GLU A 337 -10.92 9.84 15.61
C GLU A 337 -10.54 9.08 14.32
N ILE A 338 -9.45 8.27 14.33
CA ILE A 338 -9.07 7.43 13.20
C ILE A 338 -10.14 6.35 12.92
N VAL A 339 -10.65 5.71 13.96
CA VAL A 339 -11.71 4.69 13.82
C VAL A 339 -13.01 5.31 13.33
N ASP A 340 -13.44 6.42 13.91
CA ASP A 340 -14.70 7.09 13.58
C ASP A 340 -14.72 7.68 12.17
N THR A 341 -13.56 8.14 11.66
CA THR A 341 -13.44 8.60 10.28
C THR A 341 -13.42 7.46 9.26
N GLY A 342 -13.31 6.20 9.67
CA GLY A 342 -13.30 5.04 8.79
C GLY A 342 -12.00 4.87 7.98
N VAL A 343 -10.91 5.51 8.39
CA VAL A 343 -9.60 5.45 7.71
C VAL A 343 -9.12 4.01 7.50
N LEU A 344 -9.44 3.10 8.42
CA LEU A 344 -9.04 1.69 8.34
C LEU A 344 -10.08 0.78 7.66
N GLY A 345 -11.13 1.36 7.07
CA GLY A 345 -12.18 0.61 6.36
C GLY A 345 -13.18 -0.09 7.26
N GLY A 346 -13.34 0.38 8.49
CA GLY A 346 -14.30 -0.14 9.46
C GLY A 346 -13.81 -0.02 10.90
N VAL A 347 -14.54 -0.65 11.82
CA VAL A 347 -14.16 -0.71 13.23
C VAL A 347 -13.25 -1.92 13.46
N PRO A 348 -11.97 -1.72 13.89
CA PRO A 348 -11.07 -2.82 14.17
C PRO A 348 -11.58 -3.69 15.32
N GLY A 349 -11.40 -5.00 15.22
CA GLY A 349 -11.62 -5.91 16.34
C GLY A 349 -10.65 -5.64 17.51
N PRO A 350 -10.88 -6.20 18.71
CA PRO A 350 -10.11 -5.87 19.91
C PRO A 350 -8.59 -6.07 19.75
N GLU A 351 -8.16 -7.11 19.04
CA GLU A 351 -6.74 -7.37 18.78
C GLU A 351 -6.12 -6.33 17.84
N ALA A 352 -6.80 -6.01 16.74
CA ALA A 352 -6.35 -4.99 15.80
C ALA A 352 -6.35 -3.59 16.44
N LEU A 353 -7.36 -3.28 17.27
CA LEU A 353 -7.42 -2.04 18.03
C LEU A 353 -6.25 -1.92 19.01
N GLY A 354 -5.86 -3.02 19.67
CA GLY A 354 -4.70 -3.06 20.57
C GLY A 354 -3.34 -2.85 19.89
N ARG A 355 -3.28 -2.99 18.56
CA ARG A 355 -2.07 -2.72 17.74
C ARG A 355 -1.86 -1.23 17.46
N LEU A 356 -2.94 -0.43 17.49
CA LEU A 356 -2.91 1.01 17.22
C LEU A 356 -2.31 1.79 18.39
N GLY A 357 -1.71 2.94 18.08
CA GLY A 357 -1.31 3.92 19.11
C GLY A 357 -2.48 4.72 19.64
N ASP A 358 -2.22 5.59 20.59
CA ASP A 358 -3.22 6.49 21.16
C ASP A 358 -3.38 7.76 20.32
N VAL A 359 -2.30 8.18 19.62
CA VAL A 359 -2.26 9.35 18.74
C VAL A 359 -1.62 8.98 17.42
N ALA A 360 -2.26 9.34 16.31
CA ALA A 360 -1.71 9.25 14.96
C ALA A 360 -1.21 10.64 14.49
N LEU A 361 -0.03 10.66 13.87
CA LEU A 361 0.49 11.83 13.15
C LEU A 361 0.48 11.49 11.64
N ILE A 362 -0.36 12.17 10.88
CA ILE A 362 -0.51 11.97 9.43
C ILE A 362 -0.17 13.29 8.73
N PRO A 363 0.98 13.40 8.03
CA PRO A 363 1.39 14.63 7.39
C PRO A 363 0.38 15.15 6.36
N LEU A 364 0.13 16.47 6.36
CA LEU A 364 -0.70 17.16 5.37
C LEU A 364 0.11 17.54 4.11
N GLY A 365 1.42 17.56 4.22
CA GLY A 365 2.36 17.90 3.15
C GLY A 365 3.34 16.77 2.85
N MET A 366 4.47 17.15 2.24
CA MET A 366 5.54 16.22 1.84
C MET A 366 6.58 15.98 2.95
N ASN A 367 6.22 16.12 4.21
CA ASN A 367 7.07 15.86 5.38
C ASN A 367 6.82 14.44 5.93
N GLY A 368 7.61 14.05 6.93
CA GLY A 368 7.48 12.77 7.63
C GLY A 368 8.11 12.83 9.01
N TYR A 369 7.66 11.96 9.92
CA TYR A 369 8.08 11.93 11.32
C TYR A 369 8.85 10.64 11.62
N ILE A 370 10.17 10.76 11.81
CA ILE A 370 11.08 9.65 12.05
C ILE A 370 11.11 9.31 13.53
N ASP A 371 10.98 8.02 13.85
CA ASP A 371 11.27 7.50 15.18
C ASP A 371 12.78 7.62 15.45
N PRO A 372 13.20 8.37 16.50
CA PRO A 372 14.61 8.56 16.80
C PRO A 372 15.35 7.25 17.16
N THR A 373 14.62 6.18 17.47
CA THR A 373 15.19 4.86 17.78
C THR A 373 15.36 3.98 16.53
N ASP A 374 14.82 4.40 15.36
CA ASP A 374 14.87 3.65 14.11
C ASP A 374 15.88 4.21 13.11
N SER A 375 17.11 3.71 13.17
CA SER A 375 18.18 4.12 12.25
C SER A 375 17.93 3.70 10.78
N GLY A 376 17.07 2.72 10.51
CA GLY A 376 16.71 2.27 9.17
C GLY A 376 15.77 3.25 8.49
N ASP A 377 14.78 3.73 9.21
CA ASP A 377 13.80 4.71 8.74
C ASP A 377 14.48 6.04 8.32
N ALA A 378 15.53 6.47 9.02
CA ALA A 378 16.24 7.71 8.73
C ALA A 378 16.92 7.75 7.35
N LYS A 379 17.16 6.61 6.70
CA LYS A 379 17.92 6.51 5.44
C LYS A 379 17.05 6.61 4.18
N LEU A 380 15.73 6.48 4.32
CA LEU A 380 14.83 6.46 3.18
C LEU A 380 14.62 7.89 2.62
N VAL A 381 14.69 8.03 1.30
CA VAL A 381 14.45 9.29 0.58
C VAL A 381 12.96 9.46 0.29
N CYS A 382 12.37 8.57 -0.50
CA CYS A 382 10.92 8.49 -0.63
C CYS A 382 10.32 7.70 0.51
N ARG A 383 9.06 8.01 0.81
CA ARG A 383 8.26 7.37 1.85
C ARG A 383 6.81 7.30 1.42
N HIS A 384 6.10 6.41 2.06
CA HIS A 384 4.67 6.19 1.91
C HIS A 384 4.07 5.83 3.28
N GLY A 385 2.78 5.53 3.35
CA GLY A 385 2.06 5.20 4.57
C GLY A 385 0.93 6.18 4.85
N GLY A 386 1.02 7.41 4.33
CA GLY A 386 0.07 8.49 4.58
C GLY A 386 -1.22 8.40 3.76
N LEU A 387 -1.93 9.51 3.75
CA LEU A 387 -3.23 9.64 3.08
C LEU A 387 -3.20 10.70 1.97
N SER A 388 -2.02 11.11 1.50
CA SER A 388 -1.96 12.05 0.39
C SER A 388 -2.39 11.39 -0.93
N PRO A 389 -2.89 12.15 -1.93
CA PRO A 389 -3.22 11.61 -3.25
C PRO A 389 -2.06 10.86 -3.90
N GLU A 390 -0.82 11.32 -3.66
CA GLU A 390 0.41 10.71 -4.17
C GLU A 390 0.63 9.29 -3.62
N GLU A 391 0.07 8.96 -2.47
CA GLU A 391 0.22 7.67 -1.80
C GLU A 391 -1.01 6.77 -2.00
N VAL A 392 -2.22 7.35 -1.95
CA VAL A 392 -3.48 6.59 -1.98
C VAL A 392 -3.88 6.20 -3.40
N LEU A 393 -3.62 7.04 -4.41
CA LEU A 393 -4.06 6.76 -5.78
C LEU A 393 -3.07 5.84 -6.48
N VAL A 394 -3.55 4.67 -6.88
CA VAL A 394 -2.77 3.64 -7.58
C VAL A 394 -3.43 3.29 -8.91
N PRO A 395 -2.66 2.90 -9.95
CA PRO A 395 -3.23 2.52 -11.24
C PRO A 395 -4.02 1.21 -11.13
N LEU A 396 -5.10 1.08 -11.90
CA LEU A 396 -5.65 -0.18 -12.37
C LEU A 396 -5.76 -0.06 -13.89
N LEU A 397 -4.77 -0.60 -14.58
CA LEU A 397 -4.61 -0.51 -16.04
C LEU A 397 -4.70 -1.91 -16.63
N VAL A 398 -5.33 -2.04 -17.80
CA VAL A 398 -5.62 -3.35 -18.38
C VAL A 398 -5.34 -3.39 -19.88
N ALA A 399 -4.91 -4.55 -20.36
CA ALA A 399 -4.92 -4.90 -21.77
C ALA A 399 -5.22 -6.39 -21.95
N GLY A 400 -5.98 -6.71 -23.00
CA GLY A 400 -6.13 -8.09 -23.48
C GLY A 400 -4.93 -8.50 -24.34
N ALA A 401 -4.46 -9.74 -24.21
CA ALA A 401 -3.52 -10.32 -25.17
C ALA A 401 -4.23 -10.56 -26.52
N VAL A 402 -3.58 -10.17 -27.62
CA VAL A 402 -4.10 -10.25 -29.00
C VAL A 402 -3.65 -11.54 -29.67
#